data_c9c673fbc99cf2566c701b535841d897
#
_entry.id   c9c673fbc99cf2566c701b535841d897
#
_cell.length_a   1.000
_cell.length_b   1.000
_cell.length_c   1.000
_cell.angle_alpha   90.00
_cell.angle_beta   90.00
_cell.angle_gamma   90.00
#
_symmetry.space_group_name_H-M   'P 1'
#
loop_
_entity.id
_entity.type
_entity.pdbx_description
1 polymer ?
#
loop_
_entity_poly.entity_id
_entity_poly.type
_entity_poly.pdbx_seq_one_letter_code
_entity_poly.pdbx_strand_id
1 'polypeptide(L)'
;MVAEALGAYDPAFEGDFTATEFPAHAIYEHLLPQVCTVLDPTRPYWPGSPYGGSNVNDPTVGDRHVWDVWHGKMDDYHDYPKLSGRFVSEFGMQAFPSMATIEAFVSPAERYPQSRTLDHHNKAHDGPRHLVVYLNDTVRIPADLESYIYATQFVQAEALATAIRGWRRRWGGSEHEAVAGALIWQLNDCWPVTSWALVDYMLHPKPAYYVVRREFAPLVVGLAQLPRGNTTAWAVNGTPSLVEAELEVQLWTLTGELAARERHQIVLAPNQCTELGQLGFRRGDLQVLGVRLFQHGAVVARTTLWPEPFKYLTLADPEIKVEYLDANTLEVHAMRPAKGVWLSASDGVKWSDNMLDLLPGDPQTIKVDGPGGARVQVRWLS
;
A
#
# COMPACT_ATOMS: atom_id res chain seq x y z
N MET A 1 15.22 -22.57 -6.02
CA MET A 1 16.52 -21.86 -5.92
C MET A 1 17.58 -22.70 -5.20
N VAL A 2 17.47 -23.04 -3.89
CA VAL A 2 18.53 -23.82 -3.20
C VAL A 2 18.62 -25.24 -3.75
N ALA A 3 17.51 -25.93 -3.97
CA ALA A 3 17.47 -27.26 -4.53
C ALA A 3 17.95 -27.30 -5.99
N GLU A 4 17.61 -26.29 -6.76
CA GLU A 4 18.08 -26.09 -8.14
C GLU A 4 19.60 -25.83 -8.19
N ALA A 5 20.11 -24.97 -7.29
CA ALA A 5 21.54 -24.71 -7.17
C ALA A 5 22.37 -25.95 -6.75
N LEU A 6 21.73 -26.88 -6.03
CA LEU A 6 22.35 -28.18 -5.63
C LEU A 6 22.15 -29.28 -6.65
N GLY A 7 21.47 -29.02 -7.79
CA GLY A 7 21.14 -30.03 -8.78
C GLY A 7 20.15 -31.09 -8.28
N ALA A 8 19.45 -30.80 -7.19
CA ALA A 8 18.52 -31.76 -6.55
C ALA A 8 17.05 -31.48 -6.95
N TYR A 9 16.80 -30.43 -7.73
CA TYR A 9 15.47 -30.09 -8.21
C TYR A 9 15.31 -30.31 -9.69
N ASP A 10 14.41 -31.19 -10.04
CA ASP A 10 13.93 -31.37 -11.41
C ASP A 10 12.53 -30.73 -11.49
N PRO A 11 12.34 -29.60 -12.22
CA PRO A 11 11.04 -28.97 -12.36
C PRO A 11 9.99 -29.86 -13.06
N ALA A 12 10.40 -30.93 -13.70
CA ALA A 12 9.51 -31.92 -14.29
C ALA A 12 9.15 -33.07 -13.31
N PHE A 13 9.69 -33.04 -12.08
CA PHE A 13 9.41 -34.10 -11.10
C PHE A 13 7.99 -33.97 -10.55
N GLU A 14 7.11 -34.88 -10.87
CA GLU A 14 5.73 -34.99 -10.38
C GLU A 14 5.56 -36.03 -9.27
N GLY A 15 6.66 -36.60 -8.75
CA GLY A 15 6.67 -37.67 -7.76
C GLY A 15 6.62 -37.18 -6.31
N ASP A 16 6.67 -38.14 -5.39
CA ASP A 16 6.71 -37.93 -3.96
C ASP A 16 8.11 -37.52 -3.48
N PHE A 17 8.31 -36.29 -3.03
CA PHE A 17 9.58 -35.81 -2.49
C PHE A 17 10.03 -36.58 -1.23
N THR A 18 9.11 -37.24 -0.50
CA THR A 18 9.45 -38.06 0.67
C THR A 18 10.33 -39.27 0.31
N ALA A 19 10.26 -39.73 -0.93
CA ALA A 19 11.04 -40.82 -1.45
C ALA A 19 12.40 -40.40 -2.04
N THR A 20 12.74 -39.10 -1.94
CA THR A 20 13.98 -38.53 -2.49
C THR A 20 14.94 -38.08 -1.38
N GLU A 21 16.22 -37.88 -1.71
CA GLU A 21 17.21 -37.27 -0.82
C GLU A 21 17.09 -35.73 -0.75
N PHE A 22 15.92 -35.15 -1.07
CA PHE A 22 15.69 -33.71 -1.02
C PHE A 22 15.85 -33.19 0.41
N PRO A 23 16.92 -32.45 0.73
CA PRO A 23 17.28 -32.15 2.13
C PRO A 23 16.26 -31.25 2.85
N ALA A 24 15.51 -30.44 2.10
CA ALA A 24 14.50 -29.57 2.70
C ALA A 24 13.37 -30.36 3.36
N HIS A 25 12.98 -31.53 2.83
CA HIS A 25 11.97 -32.40 3.44
C HIS A 25 12.37 -32.79 4.87
N ALA A 26 13.59 -33.34 5.05
CA ALA A 26 14.07 -33.75 6.37
C ALA A 26 14.17 -32.58 7.36
N ILE A 27 14.52 -31.37 6.87
CA ILE A 27 14.64 -30.17 7.70
C ILE A 27 13.27 -29.65 8.10
N TYR A 28 12.38 -29.41 7.14
CA TYR A 28 11.12 -28.71 7.39
C TYR A 28 10.01 -29.61 7.92
N GLU A 29 10.01 -30.91 7.57
CA GLU A 29 8.94 -31.83 7.98
C GLU A 29 9.31 -32.69 9.20
N HIS A 30 10.58 -32.75 9.58
CA HIS A 30 11.03 -33.56 10.71
C HIS A 30 11.83 -32.79 11.75
N LEU A 31 12.96 -32.18 11.37
CA LEU A 31 13.86 -31.56 12.33
C LEU A 31 13.24 -30.34 13.00
N LEU A 32 12.75 -29.38 12.23
CA LEU A 32 12.17 -28.15 12.76
C LEU A 32 10.89 -28.40 13.60
N PRO A 33 9.92 -29.24 13.17
CA PRO A 33 8.78 -29.60 14.02
C PRO A 33 9.17 -30.19 15.36
N GLN A 34 10.17 -31.10 15.38
CA GLN A 34 10.66 -31.67 16.63
C GLN A 34 11.26 -30.62 17.57
N VAL A 35 12.11 -29.75 17.05
CA VAL A 35 12.72 -28.68 17.83
C VAL A 35 11.66 -27.70 18.35
N CYS A 36 10.74 -27.28 17.50
CA CYS A 36 9.65 -26.37 17.92
C CYS A 36 8.76 -27.01 18.98
N THR A 37 8.39 -28.28 18.83
CA THR A 37 7.56 -28.98 19.83
C THR A 37 8.24 -29.07 21.20
N VAL A 38 9.57 -29.24 21.22
CA VAL A 38 10.33 -29.32 22.47
C VAL A 38 10.50 -27.95 23.13
N LEU A 39 10.82 -26.92 22.33
CA LEU A 39 11.16 -25.57 22.85
C LEU A 39 9.95 -24.68 23.05
N ASP A 40 8.91 -24.82 22.24
CA ASP A 40 7.67 -24.03 22.32
C ASP A 40 6.43 -24.88 21.98
N PRO A 41 5.98 -25.77 22.85
CA PRO A 41 4.84 -26.65 22.62
C PRO A 41 3.49 -25.90 22.55
N THR A 42 3.49 -24.62 22.87
CA THR A 42 2.25 -23.81 22.92
C THR A 42 1.83 -23.27 21.56
N ARG A 43 2.72 -23.29 20.57
CA ARG A 43 2.45 -22.83 19.20
C ARG A 43 2.53 -23.97 18.21
N PRO A 44 1.56 -24.09 17.29
CA PRO A 44 1.66 -25.06 16.20
C PRO A 44 2.82 -24.70 15.27
N TYR A 45 3.56 -25.69 14.82
CA TYR A 45 4.50 -25.52 13.73
C TYR A 45 3.77 -25.41 12.38
N TRP A 46 4.17 -24.46 11.54
CA TRP A 46 3.63 -24.27 10.21
C TRP A 46 4.65 -24.72 9.17
N PRO A 47 4.35 -25.73 8.32
CA PRO A 47 5.38 -26.42 7.51
C PRO A 47 6.00 -25.58 6.39
N GLY A 48 5.27 -24.58 5.89
CA GLY A 48 5.76 -23.75 4.77
C GLY A 48 4.88 -22.54 4.53
N SER A 49 5.31 -21.67 3.60
CA SER A 49 4.53 -20.53 3.12
C SER A 49 4.81 -20.32 1.62
N PRO A 50 3.78 -20.36 0.76
CA PRO A 50 2.37 -20.62 1.10
C PRO A 50 2.13 -22.09 1.46
N TYR A 51 1.10 -22.37 2.23
CA TYR A 51 0.78 -23.72 2.66
C TYR A 51 -0.72 -23.94 2.85
N GLY A 52 -1.22 -25.05 2.30
CA GLY A 52 -2.59 -25.51 2.50
C GLY A 52 -3.23 -26.08 1.22
N GLY A 53 -4.29 -26.88 1.41
CA GLY A 53 -5.08 -27.45 0.32
C GLY A 53 -4.36 -28.43 -0.60
N SER A 54 -4.99 -28.71 -1.72
CA SER A 54 -4.43 -29.55 -2.79
C SER A 54 -3.44 -28.81 -3.70
N ASN A 55 -3.38 -27.48 -3.59
CA ASN A 55 -2.47 -26.60 -4.30
C ASN A 55 -1.88 -25.63 -3.28
N VAL A 56 -0.58 -25.38 -3.34
CA VAL A 56 0.15 -24.51 -2.39
C VAL A 56 -0.38 -23.09 -2.30
N ASN A 57 -1.15 -22.63 -3.29
CA ASN A 57 -1.81 -21.33 -3.31
C ASN A 57 -3.34 -21.42 -3.28
N ASP A 58 -3.92 -22.49 -2.71
CA ASP A 58 -5.35 -22.64 -2.55
C ASP A 58 -5.93 -21.48 -1.71
N PRO A 59 -6.82 -20.65 -2.25
CA PRO A 59 -7.34 -19.48 -1.52
C PRO A 59 -8.30 -19.82 -0.37
N THR A 60 -8.69 -21.09 -0.23
CA THR A 60 -9.70 -21.52 0.73
C THR A 60 -9.14 -22.05 2.04
N VAL A 61 -7.85 -22.38 2.08
CA VAL A 61 -7.16 -22.96 3.24
C VAL A 61 -5.76 -22.38 3.42
N GLY A 62 -5.28 -22.36 4.68
CA GLY A 62 -3.93 -21.94 4.99
C GLY A 62 -3.62 -20.49 4.63
N ASP A 63 -2.42 -20.26 4.14
CA ASP A 63 -1.95 -18.96 3.68
C ASP A 63 -1.64 -18.95 2.17
N ARG A 64 -1.70 -17.78 1.58
CA ARG A 64 -1.51 -17.58 0.14
C ARG A 64 -0.48 -16.49 -0.15
N HIS A 65 0.38 -16.72 -1.15
CA HIS A 65 1.18 -15.69 -1.81
C HIS A 65 0.40 -15.11 -3.00
N VAL A 66 0.15 -13.79 -3.00
CA VAL A 66 -0.59 -13.10 -4.06
C VAL A 66 0.39 -12.33 -4.94
N TRP A 67 0.95 -13.04 -5.92
CA TRP A 67 1.89 -12.49 -6.91
C TRP A 67 1.31 -12.40 -8.33
N ASP A 68 0.01 -12.63 -8.51
CA ASP A 68 -0.68 -12.45 -9.79
C ASP A 68 -0.61 -11.00 -10.28
N VAL A 69 -0.70 -10.03 -9.37
CA VAL A 69 -0.24 -8.66 -9.56
C VAL A 69 1.27 -8.64 -9.40
N TRP A 70 1.99 -7.82 -10.09
CA TRP A 70 3.43 -7.68 -10.17
C TRP A 70 4.15 -8.83 -10.90
N HIS A 71 4.06 -10.07 -10.45
CA HIS A 71 4.55 -11.26 -11.12
C HIS A 71 3.44 -11.96 -11.90
N GLY A 72 3.63 -13.22 -12.25
CA GLY A 72 2.61 -14.06 -12.84
C GLY A 72 2.00 -13.45 -14.10
N LYS A 73 0.71 -13.17 -14.05
CA LYS A 73 -0.05 -12.60 -15.15
C LYS A 73 0.13 -11.09 -15.31
N MET A 74 0.72 -10.41 -14.34
CA MET A 74 0.75 -8.96 -14.24
C MET A 74 -0.65 -8.35 -14.24
N ASP A 75 -1.56 -8.94 -13.47
CA ASP A 75 -2.93 -8.46 -13.32
C ASP A 75 -2.94 -7.01 -12.81
N ASP A 76 -4.00 -6.27 -13.14
CA ASP A 76 -4.19 -4.90 -12.66
C ASP A 76 -4.22 -4.89 -11.12
N TYR A 77 -3.56 -3.93 -10.47
CA TYR A 77 -3.54 -3.84 -9.01
C TYR A 77 -4.94 -3.60 -8.41
N HIS A 78 -5.88 -3.10 -9.18
CA HIS A 78 -7.29 -3.02 -8.77
C HIS A 78 -7.95 -4.38 -8.57
N ASP A 79 -7.34 -5.46 -9.05
CA ASP A 79 -7.82 -6.82 -8.83
C ASP A 79 -7.34 -7.44 -7.51
N TYR A 80 -6.40 -6.81 -6.79
CA TYR A 80 -5.97 -7.30 -5.47
C TYR A 80 -7.12 -7.71 -4.53
N PRO A 81 -8.22 -6.93 -4.39
CA PRO A 81 -9.33 -7.33 -3.52
C PRO A 81 -9.97 -8.67 -3.88
N LYS A 82 -9.90 -9.07 -5.16
CA LYS A 82 -10.43 -10.36 -5.65
C LYS A 82 -9.42 -11.50 -5.47
N LEU A 83 -8.12 -11.17 -5.51
CA LEU A 83 -7.00 -12.09 -5.39
C LEU A 83 -6.64 -12.32 -3.91
N SER A 84 -7.57 -12.82 -3.11
CA SER A 84 -7.39 -13.01 -1.68
C SER A 84 -7.26 -14.49 -1.31
N GLY A 85 -6.91 -14.74 -0.05
CA GLY A 85 -6.92 -16.04 0.60
C GLY A 85 -7.47 -15.91 2.02
N ARG A 86 -7.46 -16.99 2.80
CA ARG A 86 -7.80 -16.94 4.22
C ARG A 86 -6.82 -16.08 5.01
N PHE A 87 -5.56 -16.11 4.59
CA PHE A 87 -4.48 -15.26 5.06
C PHE A 87 -3.55 -15.00 3.88
N VAL A 88 -3.18 -13.74 3.63
CA VAL A 88 -2.23 -13.37 2.57
C VAL A 88 -0.88 -13.18 3.21
N SER A 89 0.02 -14.16 3.06
CA SER A 89 1.34 -14.13 3.69
C SER A 89 2.42 -13.43 2.86
N GLU A 90 2.18 -13.21 1.57
CA GLU A 90 3.00 -12.35 0.72
C GLU A 90 2.19 -11.65 -0.36
N PHE A 91 2.46 -10.38 -0.55
CA PHE A 91 2.09 -9.56 -1.70
C PHE A 91 2.97 -8.31 -1.74
N GLY A 92 3.09 -7.67 -2.88
CA GLY A 92 3.91 -6.46 -2.99
C GLY A 92 3.94 -5.87 -4.39
N MET A 93 4.54 -4.68 -4.48
CA MET A 93 4.80 -3.94 -5.70
C MET A 93 6.18 -3.30 -5.58
N GLN A 94 7.01 -3.36 -6.63
CA GLN A 94 8.31 -2.67 -6.60
C GLN A 94 8.16 -1.16 -6.77
N ALA A 95 9.12 -0.44 -6.18
CA ALA A 95 9.37 0.96 -6.45
C ALA A 95 10.86 1.29 -6.26
N PHE A 96 11.32 2.34 -6.90
CA PHE A 96 12.66 2.86 -6.70
C PHE A 96 12.88 3.29 -5.24
N PRO A 97 14.13 3.21 -4.71
CA PRO A 97 14.48 3.85 -3.44
C PRO A 97 14.44 5.37 -3.56
N SER A 98 14.69 6.09 -2.46
CA SER A 98 14.79 7.55 -2.46
C SER A 98 15.93 8.05 -3.36
N MET A 99 15.82 9.28 -3.83
CA MET A 99 16.91 9.90 -4.62
C MET A 99 18.22 9.93 -3.84
N ALA A 100 18.18 10.21 -2.52
CA ALA A 100 19.36 10.21 -1.66
C ALA A 100 20.05 8.84 -1.62
N THR A 101 19.27 7.75 -1.57
CA THR A 101 19.81 6.39 -1.65
C THR A 101 20.44 6.11 -3.01
N ILE A 102 19.82 6.54 -4.11
CA ILE A 102 20.37 6.38 -5.47
C ILE A 102 21.68 7.12 -5.60
N GLU A 103 21.78 8.34 -5.09
CA GLU A 103 23.00 9.15 -5.14
C GLU A 103 24.18 8.52 -4.41
N ALA A 104 23.92 7.67 -3.43
CA ALA A 104 24.97 6.96 -2.69
C ALA A 104 25.68 5.86 -3.49
N PHE A 105 25.03 5.32 -4.56
CA PHE A 105 25.61 4.20 -5.32
C PHE A 105 25.64 4.40 -6.84
N VAL A 106 24.91 5.39 -7.38
CA VAL A 106 24.83 5.65 -8.82
C VAL A 106 25.66 6.89 -9.18
N SER A 107 26.58 6.75 -10.12
CA SER A 107 27.34 7.90 -10.65
C SER A 107 26.42 8.91 -11.33
N PRO A 108 26.75 10.22 -11.30
CA PRO A 108 25.91 11.24 -11.95
C PRO A 108 25.59 10.96 -13.41
N ALA A 109 26.49 10.33 -14.15
CA ALA A 109 26.31 10.00 -15.57
C ALA A 109 25.28 8.90 -15.82
N GLU A 110 24.95 8.09 -14.82
CA GLU A 110 23.97 7.01 -14.89
C GLU A 110 22.69 7.30 -14.11
N ARG A 111 22.48 8.53 -13.64
CA ARG A 111 21.25 8.94 -12.93
C ARG A 111 20.12 9.24 -13.91
N TYR A 112 19.67 8.22 -14.63
CA TYR A 112 18.50 8.25 -15.50
C TYR A 112 17.76 6.91 -15.43
N PRO A 113 16.42 6.88 -15.64
CA PRO A 113 15.68 5.63 -15.68
C PRO A 113 16.30 4.63 -16.66
N GLN A 114 16.33 3.33 -16.29
CA GLN A 114 16.87 2.23 -17.09
C GLN A 114 18.38 2.34 -17.39
N SER A 115 19.14 3.02 -16.55
CA SER A 115 20.60 2.95 -16.64
C SER A 115 21.11 1.56 -16.26
N ARG A 116 22.29 1.19 -16.77
CA ARG A 116 22.86 -0.13 -16.49
C ARG A 116 23.02 -0.42 -15.01
N THR A 117 23.44 0.59 -14.23
CA THR A 117 23.60 0.44 -12.79
C THR A 117 22.26 0.26 -12.10
N LEU A 118 21.22 1.02 -12.47
CA LEU A 118 19.89 0.88 -11.89
C LEU A 118 19.21 -0.45 -12.25
N ASP A 119 19.40 -0.94 -13.48
CA ASP A 119 18.91 -2.26 -13.89
C ASP A 119 19.61 -3.39 -13.12
N HIS A 120 20.93 -3.27 -12.88
CA HIS A 120 21.66 -4.23 -12.05
C HIS A 120 21.20 -4.20 -10.59
N HIS A 121 20.88 -3.02 -10.06
CA HIS A 121 20.36 -2.82 -8.73
C HIS A 121 18.82 -2.95 -8.70
N ASN A 122 18.30 -4.06 -9.22
CA ASN A 122 16.90 -4.43 -9.17
C ASN A 122 16.76 -5.88 -8.68
N LYS A 123 15.91 -6.11 -7.68
CA LYS A 123 15.70 -7.44 -7.10
C LYS A 123 14.93 -8.40 -8.00
N ALA A 124 14.19 -7.91 -8.99
CA ALA A 124 13.48 -8.74 -9.94
C ALA A 124 14.14 -8.65 -11.32
N HIS A 125 14.43 -9.79 -11.94
CA HIS A 125 15.01 -9.83 -13.29
C HIS A 125 14.17 -9.05 -14.30
N ASP A 126 12.84 -9.18 -14.24
CA ASP A 126 11.89 -8.49 -15.12
C ASP A 126 11.37 -7.16 -14.53
N GLY A 127 11.89 -6.72 -13.38
CA GLY A 127 11.43 -5.56 -12.63
C GLY A 127 11.35 -4.27 -13.45
N PRO A 128 12.37 -3.89 -14.25
CA PRO A 128 12.32 -2.69 -15.08
C PRO A 128 11.13 -2.70 -16.05
N ARG A 129 10.84 -3.84 -16.67
CA ARG A 129 9.69 -4.00 -17.58
C ARG A 129 8.36 -3.86 -16.83
N HIS A 130 8.23 -4.53 -15.68
CA HIS A 130 7.00 -4.48 -14.88
C HIS A 130 6.71 -3.06 -14.40
N LEU A 131 7.72 -2.32 -13.93
CA LEU A 131 7.57 -0.91 -13.55
C LEU A 131 6.99 -0.07 -14.68
N VAL A 132 7.52 -0.20 -15.90
CA VAL A 132 7.03 0.57 -17.06
C VAL A 132 5.57 0.22 -17.38
N VAL A 133 5.17 -1.05 -17.30
CA VAL A 133 3.79 -1.46 -17.57
C VAL A 133 2.84 -0.82 -16.55
N TYR A 134 3.09 -0.99 -15.25
CA TYR A 134 2.22 -0.41 -14.21
C TYR A 134 2.21 1.12 -14.23
N LEU A 135 3.34 1.77 -14.52
CA LEU A 135 3.38 3.22 -14.73
C LEU A 135 2.52 3.63 -15.92
N ASN A 136 2.70 2.96 -17.10
CA ASN A 136 1.93 3.27 -18.29
C ASN A 136 0.42 3.14 -18.09
N ASP A 137 0.00 2.18 -17.29
CA ASP A 137 -1.43 1.96 -17.04
C ASP A 137 -2.02 3.01 -16.08
N THR A 138 -1.21 3.56 -15.20
CA THR A 138 -1.67 4.39 -14.08
C THR A 138 -1.43 5.89 -14.27
N VAL A 139 -0.18 6.29 -14.60
CA VAL A 139 0.27 7.68 -14.66
C VAL A 139 0.96 8.01 -15.98
N ARG A 140 1.22 9.29 -16.25
CA ARG A 140 2.13 9.69 -17.34
C ARG A 140 3.55 9.34 -16.93
N ILE A 141 4.29 8.62 -17.79
CA ILE A 141 5.66 8.19 -17.49
C ILE A 141 6.60 9.40 -17.58
N PRO A 142 7.26 9.82 -16.49
CA PRO A 142 8.20 10.92 -16.52
C PRO A 142 9.53 10.53 -17.19
N ALA A 143 10.20 11.53 -17.79
CA ALA A 143 11.50 11.33 -18.42
C ALA A 143 12.69 11.53 -17.47
N ASP A 144 12.55 12.41 -16.48
CA ASP A 144 13.59 12.66 -15.48
C ASP A 144 13.52 11.64 -14.32
N LEU A 145 14.69 11.33 -13.76
CA LEU A 145 14.80 10.28 -12.74
C LEU A 145 14.02 10.60 -11.45
N GLU A 146 14.03 11.84 -11.00
CA GLU A 146 13.39 12.21 -9.74
C GLU A 146 11.87 12.07 -9.82
N SER A 147 11.27 12.53 -10.92
CA SER A 147 9.84 12.34 -11.18
C SER A 147 9.49 10.86 -11.44
N TYR A 148 10.40 10.11 -12.07
CA TYR A 148 10.23 8.67 -12.28
C TYR A 148 10.23 7.89 -10.94
N ILE A 149 11.15 8.24 -10.02
CA ILE A 149 11.17 7.68 -8.66
C ILE A 149 9.81 7.93 -7.99
N TYR A 150 9.36 9.19 -7.96
CA TYR A 150 8.07 9.53 -7.35
C TYR A 150 6.91 8.74 -7.99
N ALA A 151 6.88 8.62 -9.30
CA ALA A 151 5.83 7.89 -10.02
C ALA A 151 5.81 6.40 -9.64
N THR A 152 6.98 5.73 -9.56
CA THR A 152 7.05 4.33 -9.13
C THR A 152 6.59 4.16 -7.69
N GLN A 153 6.99 5.06 -6.81
CA GLN A 153 6.61 5.06 -5.39
C GLN A 153 5.12 5.37 -5.19
N PHE A 154 4.55 6.24 -6.03
CA PHE A 154 3.12 6.53 -6.05
C PHE A 154 2.32 5.27 -6.43
N VAL A 155 2.69 4.59 -7.51
CA VAL A 155 2.00 3.36 -7.95
C VAL A 155 2.13 2.26 -6.91
N GLN A 156 3.30 2.09 -6.29
CA GLN A 156 3.47 1.17 -5.16
C GLN A 156 2.47 1.47 -4.03
N ALA A 157 2.35 2.74 -3.65
CA ALA A 157 1.46 3.17 -2.57
C ALA A 157 -0.02 2.89 -2.90
N GLU A 158 -0.48 3.22 -4.10
CA GLU A 158 -1.87 2.96 -4.54
C GLU A 158 -2.16 1.45 -4.60
N ALA A 159 -1.24 0.64 -5.14
CA ALA A 159 -1.42 -0.80 -5.24
C ALA A 159 -1.55 -1.46 -3.85
N LEU A 160 -0.65 -1.13 -2.91
CA LEU A 160 -0.70 -1.69 -1.56
C LEU A 160 -1.91 -1.20 -0.77
N ALA A 161 -2.31 0.07 -0.92
CA ALA A 161 -3.53 0.59 -0.32
C ALA A 161 -4.77 -0.15 -0.83
N THR A 162 -4.86 -0.37 -2.13
CA THR A 162 -5.98 -1.09 -2.77
C THR A 162 -6.09 -2.51 -2.23
N ALA A 163 -4.98 -3.22 -2.11
CA ALA A 163 -4.93 -4.56 -1.56
C ALA A 163 -5.43 -4.60 -0.11
N ILE A 164 -4.78 -3.87 0.78
CA ILE A 164 -5.07 -3.90 2.23
C ILE A 164 -6.49 -3.45 2.49
N ARG A 165 -6.92 -2.36 1.87
CA ARG A 165 -8.25 -1.78 2.00
C ARG A 165 -9.32 -2.78 1.57
N GLY A 166 -9.12 -3.42 0.40
CA GLY A 166 -10.04 -4.41 -0.13
C GLY A 166 -10.14 -5.66 0.74
N TRP A 167 -9.02 -6.16 1.28
CA TRP A 167 -9.01 -7.34 2.14
C TRP A 167 -9.57 -7.05 3.53
N ARG A 168 -9.28 -5.90 4.13
CA ARG A 168 -9.88 -5.48 5.39
C ARG A 168 -11.41 -5.34 5.30
N ARG A 169 -11.92 -4.85 4.17
CA ARG A 169 -13.37 -4.80 3.91
C ARG A 169 -14.02 -6.17 3.97
N ARG A 170 -13.29 -7.25 3.60
CA ARG A 170 -13.81 -8.63 3.58
C ARG A 170 -13.80 -9.33 4.95
N TRP A 171 -13.34 -8.67 5.98
CA TRP A 171 -13.45 -9.14 7.36
C TRP A 171 -14.76 -8.62 7.96
N GLY A 172 -15.87 -9.35 7.75
CA GLY A 172 -17.22 -8.93 8.10
C GLY A 172 -17.71 -9.39 9.48
N GLY A 173 -16.80 -9.85 10.36
CA GLY A 173 -17.13 -10.42 11.66
C GLY A 173 -17.52 -11.90 11.58
N SER A 174 -18.12 -12.45 12.65
CA SER A 174 -18.44 -13.87 12.78
C SER A 174 -19.28 -14.38 11.59
N GLU A 175 -18.88 -15.51 11.02
CA GLU A 175 -19.47 -16.15 9.82
C GLU A 175 -19.22 -15.42 8.49
N HIS A 176 -18.48 -14.30 8.52
CA HIS A 176 -18.12 -13.51 7.34
C HIS A 176 -16.62 -13.21 7.28
N GLU A 177 -15.80 -14.05 7.93
CA GLU A 177 -14.35 -13.92 7.99
C GLU A 177 -13.73 -14.47 6.69
N ALA A 178 -13.45 -13.59 5.74
CA ALA A 178 -12.85 -14.00 4.47
C ALA A 178 -11.34 -13.89 4.45
N VAL A 179 -10.75 -12.82 5.03
CA VAL A 179 -9.32 -12.55 5.05
C VAL A 179 -8.90 -12.16 6.47
N ALA A 180 -8.18 -13.05 7.16
CA ALA A 180 -7.78 -12.86 8.55
C ALA A 180 -6.57 -11.95 8.73
N GLY A 181 -5.75 -11.77 7.69
CA GLY A 181 -4.57 -10.92 7.75
C GLY A 181 -3.80 -10.86 6.45
N ALA A 182 -2.85 -9.92 6.40
CA ALA A 182 -1.95 -9.76 5.25
C ALA A 182 -0.55 -9.33 5.72
N LEU A 183 0.49 -9.92 5.10
CA LEU A 183 1.89 -9.57 5.31
C LEU A 183 2.47 -9.06 3.99
N ILE A 184 3.19 -7.95 4.08
CA ILE A 184 3.77 -7.30 2.91
C ILE A 184 5.17 -7.83 2.64
N TRP A 185 5.42 -8.24 1.42
CA TRP A 185 6.76 -8.41 0.92
C TRP A 185 7.21 -7.11 0.24
N GLN A 186 8.10 -6.29 0.86
CA GLN A 186 8.76 -6.55 2.12
C GLN A 186 8.95 -5.25 2.92
N LEU A 187 9.43 -5.35 4.19
CA LEU A 187 9.61 -4.18 5.05
C LEU A 187 10.77 -3.30 4.60
N ASN A 188 11.98 -3.89 4.42
CA ASN A 188 13.21 -3.13 4.13
C ASN A 188 14.20 -3.92 3.27
N ASP A 189 15.23 -3.25 2.82
CA ASP A 189 16.27 -3.80 1.97
C ASP A 189 17.57 -4.11 2.72
N CYS A 190 18.36 -5.07 2.19
CA CYS A 190 19.68 -5.44 2.70
C CYS A 190 20.84 -4.87 1.87
N TRP A 191 20.57 -4.20 0.76
CA TRP A 191 21.52 -3.47 -0.09
C TRP A 191 20.76 -2.39 -0.90
N PRO A 192 21.44 -1.36 -1.44
CA PRO A 192 20.76 -0.30 -2.19
C PRO A 192 20.22 -0.83 -3.52
N VAL A 193 18.89 -0.84 -3.67
CA VAL A 193 18.23 -1.57 -4.75
C VAL A 193 16.80 -1.08 -5.00
N THR A 194 16.31 -1.23 -6.24
CA THR A 194 14.89 -1.17 -6.56
C THR A 194 14.20 -2.46 -6.12
N SER A 195 13.17 -2.36 -5.28
CA SER A 195 12.55 -3.50 -4.63
C SER A 195 11.13 -3.24 -4.17
N TRP A 196 10.51 -4.25 -3.58
CA TRP A 196 9.19 -4.18 -2.93
C TRP A 196 9.22 -3.52 -1.54
N ALA A 197 10.41 -3.17 -1.02
CA ALA A 197 10.57 -2.64 0.33
C ALA A 197 9.77 -1.35 0.55
N LEU A 198 9.20 -1.21 1.76
CA LEU A 198 8.55 0.01 2.23
C LEU A 198 9.56 1.05 2.74
N VAL A 199 10.71 0.58 3.22
CA VAL A 199 11.83 1.38 3.71
C VAL A 199 13.07 0.98 2.91
N ASP A 200 13.75 1.92 2.29
CA ASP A 200 14.91 1.63 1.47
C ASP A 200 16.16 1.27 2.31
N TYR A 201 17.26 0.88 1.65
CA TYR A 201 18.48 0.45 2.31
C TYR A 201 19.08 1.49 3.28
N MET A 202 18.95 2.77 2.97
CA MET A 202 19.44 3.88 3.82
C MET A 202 18.44 4.27 4.90
N LEU A 203 17.40 3.44 5.12
CA LEU A 203 16.33 3.62 6.09
C LEU A 203 15.41 4.82 5.80
N HIS A 204 15.30 5.24 4.54
CA HIS A 204 14.31 6.24 4.14
C HIS A 204 12.95 5.56 3.90
N PRO A 205 11.89 5.95 4.62
CA PRO A 205 10.53 5.48 4.33
C PRO A 205 10.08 5.94 2.93
N LYS A 206 9.61 5.00 2.11
CA LYS A 206 8.96 5.32 0.84
C LYS A 206 7.52 5.79 1.08
N PRO A 207 6.86 6.45 0.11
CA PRO A 207 5.45 6.82 0.19
C PRO A 207 4.53 5.70 0.67
N ALA A 208 4.73 4.48 0.20
CA ALA A 208 3.95 3.32 0.60
C ALA A 208 3.99 3.01 2.10
N TYR A 209 5.10 3.33 2.81
CA TYR A 209 5.19 3.16 4.25
C TYR A 209 4.09 3.93 5.00
N TYR A 210 3.87 5.19 4.65
CA TYR A 210 2.87 6.05 5.30
C TYR A 210 1.44 5.62 4.93
N VAL A 211 1.21 5.30 3.66
CA VAL A 211 -0.08 4.82 3.18
C VAL A 211 -0.48 3.51 3.86
N VAL A 212 0.42 2.53 3.87
CA VAL A 212 0.22 1.24 4.53
C VAL A 212 -0.07 1.41 6.03
N ARG A 213 0.66 2.30 6.70
CA ARG A 213 0.41 2.60 8.11
C ARG A 213 -1.00 3.12 8.35
N ARG A 214 -1.53 3.98 7.47
CA ARG A 214 -2.92 4.44 7.55
C ARG A 214 -3.91 3.30 7.30
N GLU A 215 -3.64 2.46 6.31
CA GLU A 215 -4.53 1.33 5.99
C GLU A 215 -4.52 0.23 7.07
N PHE A 216 -3.47 0.12 7.88
CA PHE A 216 -3.40 -0.77 9.05
C PHE A 216 -3.84 -0.11 10.37
N ALA A 217 -4.30 1.14 10.34
CA ALA A 217 -4.82 1.81 11.54
C ALA A 217 -6.04 1.04 12.12
N PRO A 218 -6.29 1.11 13.43
CA PRO A 218 -7.44 0.45 14.05
C PRO A 218 -8.78 0.86 13.45
N LEU A 219 -8.93 2.14 13.10
CA LEU A 219 -10.12 2.67 12.41
C LEU A 219 -9.73 3.08 11.00
N VAL A 220 -10.45 2.56 10.01
CA VAL A 220 -10.27 2.88 8.59
C VAL A 220 -11.63 3.07 7.95
N VAL A 221 -11.70 4.00 7.00
CA VAL A 221 -12.87 4.23 6.17
C VAL A 221 -12.50 4.06 4.71
N GLY A 222 -13.42 3.53 3.91
CA GLY A 222 -13.20 3.28 2.50
C GLY A 222 -14.41 3.61 1.63
N LEU A 223 -14.13 3.76 0.34
CA LEU A 223 -15.10 3.99 -0.72
C LEU A 223 -14.94 2.92 -1.79
N ALA A 224 -16.03 2.54 -2.42
CA ALA A 224 -16.01 1.64 -3.57
C ALA A 224 -16.94 2.15 -4.67
N GLN A 225 -16.38 2.30 -5.87
CA GLN A 225 -17.12 2.69 -7.06
C GLN A 225 -18.00 1.52 -7.51
N LEU A 226 -19.27 1.79 -7.73
CA LEU A 226 -20.24 0.91 -8.36
C LEU A 226 -20.53 1.37 -9.79
N PRO A 227 -21.18 0.52 -10.62
CA PRO A 227 -21.60 0.92 -11.95
C PRO A 227 -22.45 2.22 -11.97
N ARG A 228 -22.33 2.98 -13.05
CA ARG A 228 -23.07 4.22 -13.30
C ARG A 228 -22.79 5.35 -12.29
N GLY A 229 -21.57 5.40 -11.73
CA GLY A 229 -21.15 6.46 -10.82
C GLY A 229 -21.69 6.37 -9.40
N ASN A 230 -22.44 5.29 -9.06
CA ASN A 230 -22.81 5.03 -7.69
C ASN A 230 -21.57 4.69 -6.86
N THR A 231 -21.60 5.02 -5.58
CA THR A 231 -20.49 4.74 -4.66
C THR A 231 -21.04 4.23 -3.34
N THR A 232 -20.40 3.25 -2.75
CA THR A 232 -20.68 2.79 -1.39
C THR A 232 -19.55 3.22 -0.46
N ALA A 233 -19.90 3.49 0.79
CA ALA A 233 -18.97 3.68 1.88
C ALA A 233 -18.98 2.49 2.83
N TRP A 234 -17.86 2.23 3.47
CA TRP A 234 -17.68 1.23 4.50
C TRP A 234 -16.62 1.71 5.51
N ALA A 235 -16.64 1.13 6.71
CA ALA A 235 -15.63 1.43 7.72
C ALA A 235 -15.22 0.17 8.47
N VAL A 236 -13.96 0.09 8.87
CA VAL A 236 -13.42 -0.99 9.69
C VAL A 236 -13.16 -0.48 11.09
N ASN A 237 -13.65 -1.22 12.06
CA ASN A 237 -13.27 -1.08 13.46
C ASN A 237 -12.45 -2.33 13.86
N GLY A 238 -11.15 -2.20 13.92
CA GLY A 238 -10.22 -3.24 14.38
C GLY A 238 -10.03 -3.27 15.89
N THR A 239 -10.79 -2.51 16.67
CA THR A 239 -10.72 -2.52 18.14
C THR A 239 -11.70 -3.54 18.73
N PRO A 240 -11.51 -3.99 19.98
CA PRO A 240 -12.42 -4.93 20.64
C PRO A 240 -13.69 -4.26 21.17
N SER A 241 -13.87 -2.95 21.00
CA SER A 241 -14.99 -2.17 21.52
C SER A 241 -15.83 -1.58 20.40
N LEU A 242 -17.11 -1.37 20.67
CA LEU A 242 -18.01 -0.62 19.81
C LEU A 242 -17.52 0.83 19.68
N VAL A 243 -17.58 1.39 18.47
CA VAL A 243 -17.17 2.77 18.19
C VAL A 243 -18.36 3.54 17.61
N GLU A 244 -18.76 4.62 18.32
CA GLU A 244 -19.66 5.62 17.79
C GLU A 244 -18.82 6.70 17.05
N ALA A 245 -19.26 7.07 15.86
CA ALA A 245 -18.53 7.98 15.00
C ALA A 245 -19.48 8.78 14.08
N GLU A 246 -19.01 9.89 13.55
CA GLU A 246 -19.66 10.62 12.47
C GLU A 246 -18.88 10.39 11.17
N LEU A 247 -19.58 9.97 10.13
CA LEU A 247 -19.06 9.89 8.77
C LEU A 247 -19.43 11.18 8.03
N GLU A 248 -18.45 11.85 7.45
CA GLU A 248 -18.68 12.94 6.51
C GLU A 248 -18.18 12.53 5.13
N VAL A 249 -19.02 12.75 4.12
CA VAL A 249 -18.66 12.51 2.71
C VAL A 249 -18.80 13.81 1.93
N GLN A 250 -17.82 14.13 1.11
CA GLN A 250 -17.75 15.33 0.30
C GLN A 250 -17.46 14.98 -1.16
N LEU A 251 -18.17 15.61 -2.09
CA LEU A 251 -17.92 15.51 -3.52
C LEU A 251 -17.34 16.84 -4.03
N TRP A 252 -16.15 16.76 -4.62
CA TRP A 252 -15.42 17.93 -5.12
C TRP A 252 -15.19 17.84 -6.62
N THR A 253 -15.29 18.98 -7.31
CA THR A 253 -14.72 19.09 -8.66
C THR A 253 -13.19 19.13 -8.59
N LEU A 254 -12.51 18.79 -9.68
CA LEU A 254 -11.05 18.94 -9.77
C LEU A 254 -10.58 20.39 -9.66
N THR A 255 -11.49 21.36 -9.86
CA THR A 255 -11.23 22.80 -9.71
C THR A 255 -11.40 23.32 -8.29
N GLY A 256 -11.84 22.47 -7.35
CA GLY A 256 -11.96 22.82 -5.92
C GLY A 256 -13.33 23.32 -5.48
N GLU A 257 -14.38 23.10 -6.28
CA GLU A 257 -15.74 23.43 -5.91
C GLU A 257 -16.41 22.26 -5.17
N LEU A 258 -17.04 22.53 -4.04
CA LEU A 258 -17.82 21.52 -3.31
C LEU A 258 -19.17 21.31 -4.00
N ALA A 259 -19.33 20.16 -4.64
CA ALA A 259 -20.55 19.79 -5.36
C ALA A 259 -21.64 19.19 -4.46
N ALA A 260 -21.23 18.40 -3.45
CA ALA A 260 -22.16 17.79 -2.50
C ALA A 260 -21.46 17.46 -1.17
N ARG A 261 -22.25 17.38 -0.10
CA ARG A 261 -21.79 16.97 1.23
C ARG A 261 -22.92 16.29 1.99
N GLU A 262 -22.59 15.22 2.69
CA GLU A 262 -23.51 14.57 3.61
C GLU A 262 -22.77 14.13 4.88
N ARG A 263 -23.53 13.96 5.99
CA ARG A 263 -23.02 13.49 7.27
C ARG A 263 -23.97 12.47 7.86
N HIS A 264 -23.42 11.43 8.47
CA HIS A 264 -24.16 10.33 9.06
C HIS A 264 -23.59 9.97 10.43
N GLN A 265 -24.45 9.84 11.44
CA GLN A 265 -24.07 9.20 12.68
C GLN A 265 -24.05 7.68 12.45
N ILE A 266 -22.95 7.02 12.79
CA ILE A 266 -22.74 5.60 12.56
C ILE A 266 -22.23 4.93 13.80
N VAL A 267 -22.49 3.62 13.87
CA VAL A 267 -22.00 2.74 14.95
C VAL A 267 -21.24 1.60 14.29
N LEU A 268 -19.99 1.44 14.68
CA LEU A 268 -19.08 0.42 14.13
C LEU A 268 -18.94 -0.70 15.16
N ALA A 269 -19.39 -1.89 14.80
CA ALA A 269 -19.22 -3.09 15.63
C ALA A 269 -17.74 -3.46 15.79
N PRO A 270 -17.34 -4.09 16.90
CA PRO A 270 -15.96 -4.42 17.18
C PRO A 270 -15.40 -5.48 16.23
N ASN A 271 -14.12 -5.35 15.89
CA ASN A 271 -13.34 -6.29 15.10
C ASN A 271 -13.98 -6.74 13.79
N GLN A 272 -14.55 -5.79 13.04
CA GLN A 272 -15.14 -6.08 11.73
C GLN A 272 -15.25 -4.86 10.83
N CYS A 273 -15.55 -5.12 9.55
CA CYS A 273 -16.03 -4.13 8.61
C CYS A 273 -17.54 -3.95 8.74
N THR A 274 -17.99 -2.70 8.69
CA THR A 274 -19.40 -2.32 8.61
C THR A 274 -19.65 -1.66 7.25
N GLU A 275 -20.54 -2.23 6.43
CA GLU A 275 -21.02 -1.60 5.20
C GLU A 275 -21.98 -0.47 5.56
N LEU A 276 -21.69 0.75 5.10
CA LEU A 276 -22.47 1.95 5.41
C LEU A 276 -23.49 2.29 4.32
N GLY A 277 -23.51 1.49 3.25
CA GLY A 277 -24.48 1.61 2.18
C GLY A 277 -24.07 2.55 1.05
N GLN A 278 -25.02 2.81 0.16
CA GLN A 278 -24.80 3.66 -1.01
C GLN A 278 -24.95 5.13 -0.60
N LEU A 279 -24.07 5.99 -1.15
CA LEU A 279 -24.13 7.43 -0.97
C LEU A 279 -25.34 8.04 -1.68
N GLY A 280 -25.86 9.14 -1.14
CA GLY A 280 -27.01 9.86 -1.68
C GLY A 280 -26.75 10.59 -3.02
N PHE A 281 -25.50 10.67 -3.46
CA PHE A 281 -25.11 11.31 -4.73
C PHE A 281 -24.22 10.38 -5.55
N ARG A 282 -24.07 10.72 -6.84
CA ARG A 282 -23.21 10.01 -7.79
C ARG A 282 -21.97 10.81 -8.07
N ARG A 283 -20.84 10.14 -8.17
CA ARG A 283 -19.59 10.74 -8.63
C ARG A 283 -19.58 10.84 -10.15
N GLY A 284 -19.32 12.04 -10.68
CA GLY A 284 -19.04 12.24 -12.09
C GLY A 284 -17.60 11.90 -12.47
N ASP A 285 -17.31 11.85 -13.76
CA ASP A 285 -16.00 11.40 -14.29
C ASP A 285 -14.81 12.29 -13.88
N LEU A 286 -15.06 13.57 -13.59
CA LEU A 286 -14.04 14.54 -13.18
C LEU A 286 -14.27 15.07 -11.77
N GLN A 287 -14.72 14.21 -10.86
CA GLN A 287 -14.98 14.55 -9.47
C GLN A 287 -14.24 13.63 -8.52
N VAL A 288 -13.85 14.18 -7.38
CA VAL A 288 -13.17 13.46 -6.29
C VAL A 288 -14.13 13.33 -5.12
N LEU A 289 -14.28 12.12 -4.62
CA LEU A 289 -14.95 11.88 -3.32
C LEU A 289 -13.91 11.89 -2.21
N GLY A 290 -14.19 12.61 -1.14
CA GLY A 290 -13.48 12.51 0.12
C GLY A 290 -14.39 12.01 1.21
N VAL A 291 -13.89 11.17 2.08
CA VAL A 291 -14.59 10.71 3.27
C VAL A 291 -13.71 10.88 4.51
N ARG A 292 -14.34 11.34 5.58
CA ARG A 292 -13.71 11.51 6.90
C ARG A 292 -14.55 10.83 7.97
N LEU A 293 -13.85 10.14 8.86
CA LEU A 293 -14.46 9.55 10.06
C LEU A 293 -14.06 10.38 11.26
N PHE A 294 -15.05 10.89 11.99
CA PHE A 294 -14.83 11.68 13.19
C PHE A 294 -15.19 10.87 14.42
N GLN A 295 -14.33 10.93 15.44
CA GLN A 295 -14.60 10.43 16.78
C GLN A 295 -14.27 11.54 17.78
N HIS A 296 -15.20 11.84 18.67
CA HIS A 296 -15.07 12.94 19.65
C HIS A 296 -14.68 14.30 19.01
N GLY A 297 -15.16 14.56 17.80
CA GLY A 297 -14.88 15.82 17.07
C GLY A 297 -13.53 15.86 16.32
N ALA A 298 -12.69 14.83 16.46
CA ALA A 298 -11.42 14.73 15.75
C ALA A 298 -11.52 13.78 14.57
N VAL A 299 -10.84 14.08 13.46
CA VAL A 299 -10.70 13.17 12.30
C VAL A 299 -9.77 12.03 12.68
N VAL A 300 -10.28 10.79 12.71
CA VAL A 300 -9.52 9.58 13.06
C VAL A 300 -9.18 8.73 11.84
N ALA A 301 -9.90 8.87 10.74
CA ALA A 301 -9.57 8.24 9.47
C ALA A 301 -10.07 9.09 8.31
N ARG A 302 -9.41 9.00 7.17
CA ARG A 302 -9.82 9.64 5.91
C ARG A 302 -9.39 8.82 4.71
N THR A 303 -10.12 8.93 3.62
CA THR A 303 -9.71 8.43 2.31
C THR A 303 -10.33 9.25 1.20
N THR A 304 -9.80 9.11 -0.01
CA THR A 304 -10.34 9.73 -1.21
C THR A 304 -10.56 8.69 -2.30
N LEU A 305 -11.51 8.96 -3.18
CA LEU A 305 -11.73 8.18 -4.41
C LEU A 305 -11.62 9.13 -5.60
N TRP A 306 -10.61 8.90 -6.40
CA TRP A 306 -10.28 9.71 -7.57
C TRP A 306 -10.78 9.09 -8.87
N PRO A 307 -10.93 9.88 -9.94
CA PRO A 307 -11.04 9.33 -11.29
C PRO A 307 -9.73 8.63 -11.68
N GLU A 308 -9.85 7.50 -12.34
CA GLU A 308 -8.71 6.73 -12.84
C GLU A 308 -8.91 6.32 -14.30
N PRO A 309 -7.86 6.02 -15.06
CA PRO A 309 -6.45 6.15 -14.65
C PRO A 309 -6.00 7.62 -14.57
N PHE A 310 -5.09 7.90 -13.65
CA PHE A 310 -4.60 9.26 -13.36
C PHE A 310 -3.94 9.93 -14.56
N LYS A 311 -3.33 9.16 -15.47
CA LYS A 311 -2.69 9.68 -16.70
C LYS A 311 -3.60 10.51 -17.58
N TYR A 312 -4.91 10.36 -17.47
CA TYR A 312 -5.90 11.12 -18.26
C TYR A 312 -6.38 12.39 -17.56
N LEU A 313 -6.01 12.59 -16.31
CA LEU A 313 -6.42 13.79 -15.57
C LEU A 313 -5.55 14.98 -15.97
N THR A 314 -6.19 16.13 -16.09
CA THR A 314 -5.52 17.42 -16.12
C THR A 314 -5.79 18.10 -14.78
N LEU A 315 -4.79 18.05 -13.90
CA LEU A 315 -4.88 18.63 -12.57
C LEU A 315 -4.34 20.05 -12.62
N ALA A 316 -5.13 20.99 -12.08
CA ALA A 316 -4.67 22.36 -11.85
C ALA A 316 -3.71 22.39 -10.66
N ASP A 317 -2.89 23.44 -10.56
CA ASP A 317 -2.08 23.68 -9.36
C ASP A 317 -2.99 23.71 -8.13
N PRO A 318 -2.79 22.81 -7.17
CA PRO A 318 -3.64 22.71 -5.98
C PRO A 318 -3.44 23.86 -4.99
N GLU A 319 -2.47 24.75 -5.21
CA GLU A 319 -2.12 25.86 -4.33
C GLU A 319 -1.87 25.38 -2.89
N ILE A 320 -0.96 24.37 -2.77
CA ILE A 320 -0.62 23.79 -1.47
C ILE A 320 0.14 24.80 -0.63
N LYS A 321 -0.30 24.95 0.61
CA LYS A 321 0.41 25.72 1.63
C LYS A 321 0.89 24.81 2.75
N VAL A 322 2.09 25.08 3.23
CA VAL A 322 2.73 24.41 4.35
C VAL A 322 3.14 25.47 5.36
N GLU A 323 2.55 25.41 6.53
CA GLU A 323 2.76 26.40 7.58
C GLU A 323 3.21 25.70 8.87
N TYR A 324 4.28 26.19 9.48
CA TYR A 324 4.70 25.72 10.80
C TYR A 324 3.79 26.31 11.87
N LEU A 325 3.10 25.46 12.61
CA LEU A 325 2.31 25.85 13.79
C LEU A 325 3.22 26.07 15.01
N ASP A 326 4.29 25.30 15.09
CA ASP A 326 5.36 25.40 16.08
C ASP A 326 6.65 24.79 15.51
N ALA A 327 7.71 24.67 16.32
CA ALA A 327 9.01 24.15 15.85
C ALA A 327 8.96 22.72 15.28
N ASN A 328 7.99 21.92 15.71
CA ASN A 328 7.91 20.48 15.42
C ASN A 328 6.57 20.06 14.81
N THR A 329 5.73 21.00 14.45
CA THR A 329 4.39 20.73 13.92
C THR A 329 4.12 21.65 12.74
N LEU A 330 3.73 21.07 11.62
CA LEU A 330 3.26 21.85 10.47
C LEU A 330 1.84 21.46 10.08
N GLU A 331 1.17 22.35 9.41
CA GLU A 331 -0.11 22.14 8.77
C GLU A 331 0.04 22.21 7.27
N VAL A 332 -0.59 21.25 6.57
CA VAL A 332 -0.60 21.18 5.12
C VAL A 332 -2.03 21.27 4.64
N HIS A 333 -2.32 22.23 3.77
CA HIS A 333 -3.63 22.36 3.15
C HIS A 333 -3.54 22.71 1.66
N ALA A 334 -4.63 22.49 0.93
CA ALA A 334 -4.75 22.80 -0.49
C ALA A 334 -6.04 23.55 -0.79
N MET A 335 -6.01 24.39 -1.82
CA MET A 335 -7.18 25.12 -2.30
C MET A 335 -7.97 24.32 -3.35
N ARG A 336 -7.35 23.32 -3.94
CA ARG A 336 -7.97 22.34 -4.86
C ARG A 336 -7.57 20.92 -4.46
N PRO A 337 -8.32 19.88 -4.85
CA PRO A 337 -7.95 18.52 -4.57
C PRO A 337 -6.52 18.21 -5.07
N ALA A 338 -5.70 17.64 -4.20
CA ALA A 338 -4.32 17.27 -4.48
C ALA A 338 -4.08 15.80 -4.12
N LYS A 339 -3.55 15.05 -5.08
CA LYS A 339 -3.27 13.60 -4.93
C LYS A 339 -1.81 13.36 -4.67
N GLY A 340 -1.51 12.48 -3.70
CA GLY A 340 -0.17 11.97 -3.48
C GLY A 340 0.84 13.03 -3.03
N VAL A 341 0.43 13.97 -2.16
CA VAL A 341 1.29 15.07 -1.70
C VAL A 341 2.43 14.52 -0.86
N TRP A 342 3.64 14.69 -1.36
CA TRP A 342 4.89 14.24 -0.76
C TRP A 342 5.70 15.43 -0.22
N LEU A 343 6.00 15.37 1.07
CA LEU A 343 6.84 16.35 1.75
C LEU A 343 8.27 15.82 1.82
N SER A 344 9.23 16.65 1.50
CA SER A 344 10.65 16.37 1.66
C SER A 344 11.40 17.58 2.24
N ALA A 345 12.51 17.32 2.92
CA ALA A 345 13.37 18.33 3.48
C ALA A 345 14.82 17.81 3.48
N SER A 346 15.75 18.60 4.00
CA SER A 346 17.14 18.15 4.21
C SER A 346 17.21 16.92 5.09
N ASP A 347 18.33 16.19 5.00
CA ASP A 347 18.58 14.97 5.77
C ASP A 347 18.31 15.13 7.28
N GLY A 348 17.84 14.04 7.89
CA GLY A 348 17.55 13.97 9.32
C GLY A 348 16.12 14.40 9.69
N VAL A 349 15.31 14.85 8.75
CA VAL A 349 13.88 15.15 9.00
C VAL A 349 13.03 13.90 8.84
N LYS A 350 12.23 13.59 9.87
CA LYS A 350 11.23 12.52 9.85
C LYS A 350 9.84 13.10 9.98
N TRP A 351 8.90 12.52 9.26
CA TRP A 351 7.52 12.95 9.20
C TRP A 351 6.62 12.00 9.98
N SER A 352 5.69 12.53 10.76
CA SER A 352 4.66 11.69 11.40
C SER A 352 3.68 11.11 10.38
N ASP A 353 3.46 11.76 9.25
CA ASP A 353 2.71 11.25 8.11
C ASP A 353 3.19 11.93 6.82
N ASN A 354 2.90 11.32 5.66
CA ASN A 354 3.32 11.82 4.36
C ASN A 354 2.50 11.15 3.24
N MET A 355 2.75 11.46 1.99
CA MET A 355 1.99 10.94 0.85
C MET A 355 0.48 11.15 1.05
N LEU A 356 0.10 12.42 1.20
CA LEU A 356 -1.24 12.84 1.59
C LEU A 356 -2.13 13.04 0.36
N ASP A 357 -3.42 12.72 0.51
CA ASP A 357 -4.45 13.26 -0.35
C ASP A 357 -5.09 14.46 0.37
N LEU A 358 -5.12 15.63 -0.26
CA LEU A 358 -5.65 16.84 0.31
C LEU A 358 -6.93 17.27 -0.41
N LEU A 359 -7.92 17.68 0.37
CA LEU A 359 -9.14 18.31 -0.13
C LEU A 359 -9.29 19.71 0.49
N PRO A 360 -9.93 20.64 -0.22
CA PRO A 360 -10.17 21.96 0.34
C PRO A 360 -10.93 21.90 1.68
N GLY A 361 -10.47 22.69 2.66
CA GLY A 361 -11.09 22.71 3.99
C GLY A 361 -10.82 21.48 4.87
N ASP A 362 -9.83 20.64 4.52
CA ASP A 362 -9.34 19.53 5.34
C ASP A 362 -7.82 19.67 5.59
N PRO A 363 -7.39 20.64 6.42
CA PRO A 363 -5.99 20.75 6.77
C PRO A 363 -5.49 19.51 7.51
N GLN A 364 -4.24 19.09 7.21
CA GLN A 364 -3.64 17.92 7.85
C GLN A 364 -2.40 18.34 8.64
N THR A 365 -2.40 17.98 9.91
CA THR A 365 -1.29 18.29 10.84
C THR A 365 -0.26 17.19 10.81
N ILE A 366 1.01 17.55 10.57
CA ILE A 366 2.16 16.65 10.49
C ILE A 366 3.17 17.04 11.57
N LYS A 367 3.53 16.09 12.42
CA LYS A 367 4.66 16.28 13.35
C LYS A 367 5.98 16.05 12.62
N VAL A 368 6.94 16.89 12.94
CA VAL A 368 8.28 16.89 12.34
C VAL A 368 9.29 16.57 13.44
N ASP A 369 10.08 15.51 13.23
CA ASP A 369 11.21 15.17 14.07
C ASP A 369 12.49 15.50 13.30
N GLY A 370 13.32 16.40 13.81
CA GLY A 370 14.52 16.90 13.15
C GLY A 370 14.80 18.37 13.42
N PRO A 371 15.70 19.02 12.66
CA PRO A 371 15.97 20.44 12.79
C PRO A 371 14.70 21.29 12.58
N GLY A 372 14.33 22.08 13.59
CA GLY A 372 13.16 22.95 13.52
C GLY A 372 13.29 23.98 12.37
N GLY A 373 12.16 24.26 11.69
CA GLY A 373 12.11 25.26 10.62
C GLY A 373 12.83 24.84 9.32
N ALA A 374 13.03 23.54 9.11
CA ALA A 374 13.60 23.03 7.85
C ALA A 374 12.74 23.47 6.66
N ARG A 375 13.39 23.88 5.56
CA ARG A 375 12.66 24.24 4.33
C ARG A 375 12.02 23.00 3.74
N VAL A 376 10.69 22.97 3.70
CA VAL A 376 9.90 21.87 3.13
C VAL A 376 9.75 22.08 1.63
N GLN A 377 10.05 21.02 0.87
CA GLN A 377 9.72 20.91 -0.55
C GLN A 377 8.46 20.05 -0.67
N VAL A 378 7.61 20.38 -1.62
CA VAL A 378 6.33 19.69 -1.83
C VAL A 378 6.24 19.21 -3.26
N ARG A 379 5.87 17.96 -3.43
CA ARG A 379 5.57 17.33 -4.72
C ARG A 379 4.18 16.71 -4.66
N TRP A 380 3.49 16.67 -5.78
CA TRP A 380 2.19 16.00 -5.92
C TRP A 380 2.04 15.42 -7.32
N LEU A 381 1.01 14.62 -7.54
CA LEU A 381 0.66 14.12 -8.86
C LEU A 381 0.17 15.27 -9.73
N SER A 382 0.81 15.49 -10.87
CA SER A 382 0.52 16.60 -11.80
C SER A 382 0.46 16.13 -13.27
#